data_3463fd32da5804407caee5efe2af0eaa
#
_entry.id   3463fd32da5804407caee5efe2af0eaa
#
_cell.length_a   1.000
_cell.length_b   1.000
_cell.length_c   1.000
_cell.angle_alpha   90.00
_cell.angle_beta   90.00
_cell.angle_gamma   90.00
#
_symmetry.space_group_name_H-M   'P 1'
#
loop_
_entity.id
_entity.type
_entity.pdbx_description
1 polymer ?
#
loop_
_entity_poly.entity_id
_entity_poly.type
_entity_poly.pdbx_seq_one_letter_code
_entity_poly.pdbx_strand_id
1 'polypeptide(L)'
;MSYRIAAIDVHKKMLAVVVADVAGEGEYEFERRKFGASPGELHLLAQWLDQQEVEEVVMESTAQYWKPVWGALERYWQPARQKREGAGKMCGTLHLCQAKSNHGPRGRKNDFADGERMIKRLVAQELILSFVPDAG
;
A
#
# COMPACT_ATOMS: atom_id res chain seq x y z
N MET A 1 8.22 -18.57 6.25
CA MET A 1 7.70 -17.31 6.82
C MET A 1 7.33 -16.35 5.72
N SER A 2 6.17 -15.75 5.79
CA SER A 2 5.78 -14.77 4.77
C SER A 2 5.73 -13.36 5.37
N TYR A 3 6.06 -12.38 4.53
CA TYR A 3 5.91 -10.99 4.88
C TYR A 3 5.34 -10.27 3.67
N ARG A 4 4.08 -9.87 3.73
CA ARG A 4 3.36 -9.32 2.60
C ARG A 4 3.24 -7.81 2.68
N ILE A 5 3.62 -7.16 1.60
CA ILE A 5 3.55 -5.71 1.47
C ILE A 5 2.58 -5.39 0.34
N ALA A 6 1.73 -4.40 0.56
CA ALA A 6 0.86 -3.86 -0.48
C ALA A 6 1.34 -2.47 -0.88
N ALA A 7 1.26 -2.17 -2.16
CA ALA A 7 1.50 -0.83 -2.67
C ALA A 7 0.26 -0.34 -3.39
N ILE A 8 -0.10 0.90 -3.15
CA ILE A 8 -1.29 1.51 -3.72
C ILE A 8 -0.90 2.77 -4.51
N ASP A 9 -1.17 2.72 -5.81
CA ASP A 9 -1.04 3.90 -6.67
C ASP A 9 -2.41 4.59 -6.69
N VAL A 10 -2.49 5.73 -6.01
CA VAL A 10 -3.77 6.42 -5.77
C VAL A 10 -4.01 7.49 -6.83
N HIS A 11 -5.12 7.36 -7.55
CA HIS A 11 -5.59 8.35 -8.51
C HIS A 11 -6.92 8.92 -8.02
N LYS A 12 -7.42 9.92 -8.73
CA LYS A 12 -8.64 10.63 -8.31
C LYS A 12 -9.84 9.70 -8.12
N LYS A 13 -10.04 8.75 -9.03
CA LYS A 13 -11.22 7.87 -9.02
C LYS A 13 -10.90 6.39 -8.97
N MET A 14 -9.62 6.04 -8.98
CA MET A 14 -9.21 4.64 -9.10
C MET A 14 -7.91 4.40 -8.33
N LEU A 15 -7.81 3.23 -7.75
CA LEU A 15 -6.62 2.77 -7.05
C LEU A 15 -6.10 1.52 -7.73
N ALA A 16 -4.81 1.50 -8.04
CA ALA A 16 -4.15 0.29 -8.52
C ALA A 16 -3.35 -0.31 -7.36
N VAL A 17 -3.68 -1.52 -6.97
CA VAL A 17 -3.12 -2.16 -5.78
C VAL A 17 -2.35 -3.41 -6.17
N VAL A 18 -1.15 -3.55 -5.67
CA VAL A 18 -0.37 -4.77 -5.80
C VAL A 18 0.04 -5.28 -4.43
N VAL A 19 0.06 -6.60 -4.27
CA VAL A 19 0.51 -7.25 -3.04
C VAL A 19 1.60 -8.25 -3.40
N ALA A 20 2.67 -8.26 -2.63
CA ALA A 20 3.76 -9.21 -2.82
C ALA A 20 4.23 -9.77 -1.49
N ASP A 21 4.63 -11.04 -1.51
CA ASP A 21 5.34 -11.65 -0.40
C ASP A 21 6.83 -11.42 -0.63
N VAL A 22 7.47 -10.68 0.26
CA VAL A 22 8.86 -10.26 0.10
C VAL A 22 9.83 -11.02 1.02
N ALA A 23 9.34 -12.00 1.77
CA ALA A 23 10.18 -12.77 2.68
C ALA A 23 10.96 -13.88 1.96
N GLY A 24 10.52 -14.29 0.77
CA GLY A 24 11.18 -15.34 0.02
C GLY A 24 12.39 -14.83 -0.78
N GLU A 25 13.20 -15.75 -1.25
CA GLU A 25 14.30 -15.44 -2.14
C GLU A 25 13.80 -15.46 -3.59
N GLY A 26 14.42 -14.66 -4.45
CA GLY A 26 14.08 -14.58 -5.86
C GLY A 26 13.16 -13.43 -6.21
N GLU A 27 12.51 -13.52 -7.36
CA GLU A 27 11.62 -12.48 -7.80
C GLU A 27 10.27 -12.55 -7.08
N TYR A 28 9.70 -11.38 -6.81
CA TYR A 28 8.41 -11.31 -6.14
C TYR A 28 7.28 -11.65 -7.11
N GLU A 29 6.31 -12.41 -6.64
CA GLU A 29 5.06 -12.61 -7.35
C GLU A 29 4.05 -11.59 -6.84
N PHE A 30 3.37 -10.92 -7.77
CA PHE A 30 2.45 -9.83 -7.43
C PHE A 30 1.01 -10.24 -7.68
N GLU A 31 0.17 -10.06 -6.67
CA GLU A 31 -1.28 -10.05 -6.84
C GLU A 31 -1.71 -8.63 -7.17
N ARG A 32 -2.56 -8.47 -8.16
CA ARG A 32 -2.97 -7.14 -8.65
C ARG A 32 -4.48 -7.01 -8.63
N ARG A 33 -4.95 -5.86 -8.18
CA ARG A 33 -6.38 -5.56 -8.19
C ARG A 33 -6.62 -4.06 -8.24
N LYS A 34 -7.68 -3.64 -8.95
CA LYS A 34 -8.11 -2.25 -8.99
C LYS A 34 -9.33 -2.06 -8.10
N PHE A 35 -9.42 -0.89 -7.48
CA PHE A 35 -10.55 -0.47 -6.67
C PHE A 35 -10.95 0.94 -7.08
N GLY A 36 -12.22 1.28 -6.90
CA GLY A 36 -12.65 2.66 -6.98
C GLY A 36 -12.26 3.42 -5.72
N ALA A 37 -12.51 4.72 -5.70
CA ALA A 37 -12.17 5.61 -4.59
C ALA A 37 -13.38 5.96 -3.71
N SER A 38 -14.54 5.36 -3.96
CA SER A 38 -15.73 5.59 -3.14
C SER A 38 -15.59 4.94 -1.76
N PRO A 39 -16.33 5.42 -0.75
CA PRO A 39 -16.24 4.82 0.60
C PRO A 39 -16.48 3.31 0.61
N GLY A 40 -17.45 2.82 -0.16
CA GLY A 40 -17.72 1.38 -0.24
C GLY A 40 -16.56 0.61 -0.83
N GLU A 41 -15.91 1.15 -1.87
CA GLU A 41 -14.75 0.53 -2.50
C GLU A 41 -13.54 0.53 -1.58
N LEU A 42 -13.35 1.60 -0.80
CA LEU A 42 -12.26 1.66 0.17
C LEU A 42 -12.45 0.64 1.29
N HIS A 43 -13.69 0.37 1.67
CA HIS A 43 -13.98 -0.69 2.64
C HIS A 43 -13.63 -2.07 2.05
N LEU A 44 -13.97 -2.30 0.78
CA LEU A 44 -13.59 -3.55 0.09
C LEU A 44 -12.07 -3.69 -0.01
N LEU A 45 -11.37 -2.60 -0.25
CA LEU A 45 -9.90 -2.60 -0.27
C LEU A 45 -9.35 -3.06 1.08
N ALA A 46 -9.86 -2.49 2.17
CA ALA A 46 -9.40 -2.86 3.51
C ALA A 46 -9.65 -4.34 3.80
N GLN A 47 -10.82 -4.86 3.40
CA GLN A 47 -11.14 -6.28 3.56
C GLN A 47 -10.21 -7.16 2.73
N TRP A 48 -9.92 -6.76 1.50
CA TRP A 48 -9.02 -7.54 0.62
C TRP A 48 -7.61 -7.58 1.17
N LEU A 49 -7.10 -6.45 1.68
CA LEU A 49 -5.77 -6.41 2.29
C LEU A 49 -5.69 -7.32 3.52
N ASP A 50 -6.76 -7.38 4.32
CA ASP A 50 -6.81 -8.29 5.45
C ASP A 50 -6.84 -9.75 5.00
N GLN A 51 -7.61 -10.06 3.96
CA GLN A 51 -7.66 -11.42 3.40
C GLN A 51 -6.31 -11.84 2.82
N GLN A 52 -5.56 -10.90 2.25
CA GLN A 52 -4.23 -11.16 1.70
C GLN A 52 -3.15 -11.22 2.78
N GLU A 53 -3.52 -11.02 4.04
CA GLU A 53 -2.60 -11.02 5.17
C GLU A 53 -1.47 -10.01 5.01
N VAL A 54 -1.80 -8.82 4.51
CA VAL A 54 -0.83 -7.74 4.31
C VAL A 54 -0.40 -7.18 5.65
N GLU A 55 0.90 -7.00 5.81
CA GLU A 55 1.51 -6.51 7.05
C GLU A 55 1.87 -5.02 6.96
N GLU A 56 2.15 -4.54 5.76
CA GLU A 56 2.65 -3.20 5.54
C GLU A 56 2.08 -2.66 4.24
N VAL A 57 1.66 -1.39 4.25
CA VAL A 57 1.12 -0.73 3.06
C VAL A 57 1.91 0.53 2.78
N VAL A 58 2.29 0.72 1.51
CA VAL A 58 2.89 1.96 1.04
C VAL A 58 1.99 2.53 -0.06
N MET A 59 1.76 3.83 -0.05
CA MET A 59 0.96 4.47 -1.08
C MET A 59 1.63 5.72 -1.63
N GLU A 60 1.33 5.99 -2.89
CA GLU A 60 1.71 7.21 -3.59
C GLU A 60 0.44 7.81 -4.20
N SER A 61 0.36 9.12 -4.22
CA SER A 61 -0.84 9.79 -4.71
C SER A 61 -0.49 11.06 -5.45
N THR A 62 -1.28 11.37 -6.49
CA THR A 62 -1.31 12.72 -7.03
C THR A 62 -2.16 13.56 -6.08
N ALA A 63 -1.72 14.80 -5.83
CA ALA A 63 -2.41 15.74 -4.95
C ALA A 63 -2.76 15.11 -3.59
N GLN A 64 -3.97 15.32 -3.11
CA GLN A 64 -4.40 14.90 -1.77
C GLN A 64 -5.32 13.67 -1.81
N TYR A 65 -5.37 12.96 -2.93
CA TYR A 65 -6.29 11.82 -3.10
C TYR A 65 -5.99 10.65 -2.18
N TRP A 66 -4.78 10.60 -1.61
CA TRP A 66 -4.40 9.56 -0.65
C TRP A 66 -5.15 9.65 0.68
N LYS A 67 -5.62 10.84 1.06
CA LYS A 67 -6.19 11.05 2.39
C LYS A 67 -7.40 10.17 2.72
N PRO A 68 -8.42 10.06 1.86
CA PRO A 68 -9.52 9.15 2.15
C PRO A 68 -9.09 7.69 2.24
N VAL A 69 -8.12 7.29 1.40
CA VAL A 69 -7.59 5.91 1.41
C VAL A 69 -6.89 5.64 2.73
N TRP A 70 -6.02 6.55 3.14
CA TRP A 70 -5.30 6.46 4.41
C TRP A 70 -6.27 6.33 5.59
N GLY A 71 -7.27 7.20 5.63
CA GLY A 71 -8.28 7.18 6.70
C GLY A 71 -9.06 5.88 6.76
N ALA A 72 -9.44 5.33 5.60
CA ALA A 72 -10.15 4.06 5.55
C ALA A 72 -9.28 2.91 6.06
N LEU A 73 -8.00 2.89 5.68
CA LEU A 73 -7.08 1.85 6.14
C LEU A 73 -6.77 1.96 7.64
N GLU A 74 -6.65 3.18 8.16
CA GLU A 74 -6.50 3.38 9.61
C GLU A 74 -7.72 2.87 10.37
N ARG A 75 -8.90 3.02 9.79
CA ARG A 75 -10.16 2.65 10.46
C ARG A 75 -10.48 1.17 10.34
N TYR A 76 -10.29 0.58 9.17
CA TYR A 76 -10.82 -0.76 8.87
C TYR A 76 -9.75 -1.85 8.74
N TRP A 77 -8.55 -1.50 8.29
CA TRP A 77 -7.50 -2.48 8.07
C TRP A 77 -6.50 -2.55 9.22
N GLN A 78 -5.99 -1.42 9.65
CA GLN A 78 -4.91 -1.36 10.64
C GLN A 78 -5.31 -1.95 11.99
N PRO A 79 -6.48 -1.61 12.57
CA PRO A 79 -6.86 -2.20 13.86
C PRO A 79 -7.09 -3.70 13.79
N ALA A 80 -7.70 -4.19 12.70
CA ALA A 80 -7.94 -5.62 12.53
C ALA A 80 -6.61 -6.38 12.46
N ARG A 81 -5.64 -5.84 11.73
CA ARG A 81 -4.34 -6.48 11.57
C ARG A 81 -3.55 -6.50 12.88
N GLN A 82 -3.50 -5.38 13.56
CA GLN A 82 -2.80 -5.26 14.84
C GLN A 82 -3.40 -6.17 15.91
N LYS A 83 -4.71 -6.31 15.91
CA LYS A 83 -5.41 -7.19 16.86
C LYS A 83 -5.06 -8.66 16.64
N ARG A 84 -4.96 -9.10 15.37
CA ARG A 84 -4.63 -10.50 15.03
C ARG A 84 -3.22 -10.89 15.43
N GLU A 85 -2.28 -9.98 15.20
CA GLU A 85 -0.87 -10.26 15.42
C GLU A 85 -0.44 -10.09 16.87
N GLY A 86 -1.28 -9.48 17.68
CA GLY A 86 -0.99 -9.24 19.08
C GLY A 86 -0.08 -8.03 19.30
N ALA A 87 0.04 -7.65 20.56
CA ALA A 87 0.83 -6.49 20.94
C ALA A 87 2.32 -6.72 20.71
N GLY A 88 3.00 -5.69 20.21
CA GLY A 88 4.44 -5.69 20.06
C GLY A 88 4.97 -6.07 18.69
N LYS A 89 4.13 -6.52 17.77
CA LYS A 89 4.56 -6.81 16.40
C LYS A 89 4.38 -5.59 15.51
N MET A 90 5.34 -5.39 14.60
CA MET A 90 5.32 -4.30 13.63
C MET A 90 4.47 -4.70 12.43
N CYS A 91 3.16 -4.75 12.62
CA CYS A 91 2.23 -5.03 11.53
C CYS A 91 1.16 -3.95 11.47
N GLY A 92 0.52 -3.82 10.32
CA GLY A 92 -0.45 -2.76 10.11
C GLY A 92 0.18 -1.39 9.92
N THR A 93 1.38 -1.33 9.34
CA THR A 93 2.10 -0.07 9.14
C THR A 93 1.69 0.56 7.82
N LEU A 94 1.41 1.86 7.84
CA LEU A 94 1.08 2.65 6.66
C LEU A 94 2.21 3.63 6.35
N HIS A 95 2.58 3.71 5.07
CA HIS A 95 3.58 4.66 4.58
C HIS A 95 3.01 5.47 3.43
N LEU A 96 3.39 6.73 3.37
CA LEU A 96 3.13 7.58 2.21
C LEU A 96 4.48 7.93 1.58
N CYS A 97 4.68 7.58 0.32
CA CYS A 97 5.93 7.90 -0.36
C CYS A 97 5.79 9.12 -1.25
N GLN A 98 6.91 9.78 -1.47
CA GLN A 98 6.96 10.94 -2.34
C GLN A 98 7.04 10.50 -3.80
N ALA A 99 6.23 11.14 -4.65
CA ALA A 99 6.16 10.82 -6.07
C ALA A 99 7.52 10.88 -6.75
N LYS A 100 8.37 11.83 -6.35
CA LYS A 100 9.72 11.96 -6.92
C LYS A 100 10.60 10.74 -6.70
N SER A 101 10.49 10.11 -5.53
CA SER A 101 11.32 8.95 -5.22
C SER A 101 10.84 7.68 -5.93
N ASN A 102 9.60 7.69 -6.42
CA ASN A 102 9.02 6.57 -7.16
C ASN A 102 8.86 6.88 -8.64
N HIS A 103 9.58 7.88 -9.16
CA HIS A 103 9.49 8.25 -10.55
C HIS A 103 10.06 7.15 -11.46
N GLY A 104 9.25 6.70 -12.39
CA GLY A 104 9.66 5.67 -13.34
C GLY A 104 10.05 6.22 -14.70
N PRO A 105 10.55 5.36 -15.60
CA PRO A 105 10.88 5.81 -16.95
C PRO A 105 9.65 6.33 -17.69
N ARG A 106 9.86 7.34 -18.53
CA ARG A 106 8.79 7.87 -19.36
C ARG A 106 8.40 6.82 -20.42
N GLY A 107 7.11 6.76 -20.72
CA GLY A 107 6.60 5.89 -21.74
C GLY A 107 5.31 5.22 -21.33
N ARG A 108 5.25 3.92 -21.39
CA ARG A 108 4.03 3.17 -21.18
C ARG A 108 3.49 3.34 -19.77
N LYS A 109 2.22 3.73 -19.69
CA LYS A 109 1.50 3.69 -18.43
C LYS A 109 1.03 2.26 -18.17
N ASN A 110 1.56 1.69 -17.13
CA ASN A 110 1.05 0.45 -16.59
C ASN A 110 0.65 0.74 -15.15
N ASP A 111 -0.64 0.65 -14.86
CA ASP A 111 -1.18 1.03 -13.55
C ASP A 111 -0.53 0.27 -12.40
N PHE A 112 -0.13 -0.97 -12.63
CA PHE A 112 0.47 -1.79 -11.59
C PHE A 112 1.99 -1.67 -11.51
N ALA A 113 2.64 -1.18 -12.56
CA ALA A 113 4.10 -1.08 -12.59
C ALA A 113 4.63 -0.12 -11.51
N ASP A 114 3.92 0.98 -11.26
CA ASP A 114 4.32 1.92 -10.22
C ASP A 114 4.22 1.29 -8.83
N GLY A 115 3.18 0.50 -8.58
CA GLY A 115 3.04 -0.22 -7.31
C GLY A 115 4.12 -1.27 -7.12
N GLU A 116 4.43 -2.03 -8.15
CA GLU A 116 5.50 -3.03 -8.09
C GLU A 116 6.85 -2.37 -7.79
N ARG A 117 7.12 -1.23 -8.41
CA ARG A 117 8.34 -0.45 -8.16
C ARG A 117 8.38 0.07 -6.73
N MET A 118 7.24 0.53 -6.20
CA MET A 118 7.15 0.99 -4.82
C MET A 118 7.57 -0.11 -3.84
N ILE A 119 7.08 -1.33 -4.02
CA ILE A 119 7.42 -2.44 -3.13
C ILE A 119 8.92 -2.73 -3.21
N LYS A 120 9.48 -2.81 -4.39
CA LYS A 120 10.91 -3.09 -4.57
C LYS A 120 11.77 -2.02 -3.91
N ARG A 121 11.41 -0.74 -4.07
CA ARG A 121 12.15 0.36 -3.48
C ARG A 121 11.98 0.44 -1.97
N LEU A 122 10.80 0.12 -1.47
CA LEU A 122 10.57 0.09 -0.03
C LEU A 122 11.47 -0.97 0.63
N VAL A 123 11.51 -2.17 0.06
CA VAL A 123 12.37 -3.24 0.56
C VAL A 123 13.84 -2.86 0.51
N ALA A 124 14.25 -2.17 -0.54
CA ALA A 124 15.63 -1.71 -0.71
C ALA A 124 15.93 -0.43 0.09
N GLN A 125 14.95 0.12 0.79
CA GLN A 125 15.06 1.37 1.55
C GLN A 125 15.44 2.58 0.67
N GLU A 126 14.91 2.59 -0.57
CA GLU A 126 15.19 3.65 -1.53
C GLU A 126 14.05 4.66 -1.67
N LEU A 127 12.93 4.45 -1.00
CA LEU A 127 11.81 5.39 -1.03
C LEU A 127 11.99 6.49 0.01
N ILE A 128 11.62 7.71 -0.37
CA ILE A 128 11.50 8.83 0.56
C ILE A 128 10.07 8.84 1.07
N LEU A 129 9.90 8.57 2.35
CA LEU A 129 8.59 8.51 2.97
C LEU A 129 8.22 9.88 3.53
N SER A 130 6.95 10.24 3.39
CA SER A 130 6.42 11.47 3.95
C SER A 130 5.95 11.25 5.38
N PHE A 131 6.13 12.26 6.20
CA PHE A 131 5.57 12.22 7.56
C PHE A 131 4.07 12.51 7.49
N VAL A 132 3.27 11.62 8.08
CA VAL A 132 1.83 11.81 8.20
C VAL A 132 1.51 11.90 9.68
N PRO A 133 1.05 13.07 10.15
CA PRO A 133 0.70 13.21 11.58
C PRO A 133 -0.48 12.31 11.93
N ASP A 134 -0.47 11.80 13.16
CA ASP A 134 -1.61 11.07 13.67
C ASP A 134 -2.85 11.97 13.68
N ALA A 135 -3.98 11.40 13.28
CA ALA A 135 -5.27 12.09 13.31
C ALA A 135 -5.88 12.00 14.71
N GLY A 136 -5.07 12.28 15.67
CA GLY A 136 -5.49 12.15 17.06
C GLY A 136 -6.14 13.38 17.60
#